data_dc39fb3ca6fdcb004744ec770be2253c
#
_entry.id   dc39fb3ca6fdcb004744ec770be2253c
#
_cell.length_a   1.000
_cell.length_b   1.000
_cell.length_c   1.000
_cell.angle_alpha   90.00
_cell.angle_beta   90.00
_cell.angle_gamma   90.00
#
_symmetry.space_group_name_H-M   'P 1'
#
loop_
_entity.id
_entity.type
_entity.pdbx_description
1 polymer ?
#
loop_
_entity_poly.entity_id
_entity_poly.type
_entity_poly.pdbx_seq_one_letter_code
_entity_poly.pdbx_strand_id
1 'polypeptide(L)'
;MTITEIDEKFMREALAEARAAAAVGEVPIGAVVVRDGEIVARAHNRRELDQDPSAHAEFSALCAAAQSLGRWRLSDCTVYVTLEPCCMCAGLMVNARVGRCVYGAADAKAGALGSLYDLNADSRLNHRFNVTAGVLADECRAVLSGYFSGLRGTDGAGCGCGADLEAHTAHAEALAGVEDTAVGAVDFGAACRRPRRVQLAIDSFKGSVSSAQAEEAVAEGVRRVWPDAQVSALPLADGGEGTLDAVAACGGEVVAC
;
A
#
# COMPACT_ATOMS: atom_id res chain seq x y z
N MET A 1 -14.41 22.34 -11.43
CA MET A 1 -14.79 23.09 -10.18
C MET A 1 -13.79 24.22 -9.99
N THR A 2 -14.23 25.34 -9.47
CA THR A 2 -13.35 26.49 -9.17
C THR A 2 -12.56 26.19 -7.90
N ILE A 3 -11.25 26.49 -7.90
CA ILE A 3 -10.40 26.45 -6.71
C ILE A 3 -10.87 27.52 -5.73
N THR A 4 -10.95 27.16 -4.46
CA THR A 4 -11.43 28.07 -3.40
C THR A 4 -10.31 28.34 -2.39
N GLU A 5 -10.43 29.41 -1.60
CA GLU A 5 -9.50 29.69 -0.48
C GLU A 5 -9.47 28.56 0.55
N ILE A 6 -10.58 27.84 0.70
CA ILE A 6 -10.67 26.67 1.56
C ILE A 6 -9.82 25.51 1.01
N ASP A 7 -9.82 25.31 -0.32
CA ASP A 7 -8.98 24.28 -0.95
C ASP A 7 -7.50 24.58 -0.76
N GLU A 8 -7.11 25.84 -0.93
CA GLU A 8 -5.72 26.24 -0.67
C GLU A 8 -5.31 26.07 0.80
N LYS A 9 -6.21 26.41 1.73
CA LYS A 9 -5.96 26.20 3.16
C LYS A 9 -5.61 24.75 3.46
N PHE A 10 -6.44 23.81 3.04
CA PHE A 10 -6.21 22.39 3.31
C PHE A 10 -5.07 21.79 2.48
N MET A 11 -4.79 22.31 1.29
CA MET A 11 -3.60 21.92 0.53
C MET A 11 -2.32 22.37 1.23
N ARG A 12 -2.30 23.52 1.92
CA ARG A 12 -1.14 23.91 2.75
C ARG A 12 -0.93 22.97 3.94
N GLU A 13 -1.99 22.41 4.52
CA GLU A 13 -1.88 21.35 5.53
C GLU A 13 -1.28 20.05 4.94
N ALA A 14 -1.73 19.65 3.74
CA ALA A 14 -1.12 18.53 3.03
C ALA A 14 0.36 18.78 2.68
N LEU A 15 0.72 20.03 2.30
CA LEU A 15 2.11 20.44 2.07
C LEU A 15 2.96 20.39 3.36
N ALA A 16 2.37 20.67 4.52
CA ALA A 16 3.08 20.51 5.81
C ALA A 16 3.42 19.03 6.05
N GLU A 17 2.50 18.12 5.79
CA GLU A 17 2.77 16.67 5.84
C GLU A 17 3.83 16.23 4.82
N ALA A 18 3.80 16.77 3.59
CA ALA A 18 4.84 16.49 2.60
C ALA A 18 6.24 16.92 3.06
N ARG A 19 6.34 18.08 3.73
CA ARG A 19 7.62 18.52 4.31
C ARG A 19 8.07 17.64 5.48
N ALA A 20 7.12 17.12 6.27
CA ALA A 20 7.42 16.15 7.32
C ALA A 20 7.98 14.84 6.74
N ALA A 21 7.44 14.35 5.61
CA ALA A 21 8.02 13.22 4.88
C ALA A 21 9.48 13.50 4.46
N ALA A 22 9.74 14.66 3.85
CA ALA A 22 11.10 15.05 3.44
C ALA A 22 12.08 15.09 4.61
N ALA A 23 11.65 15.55 5.78
CA ALA A 23 12.48 15.65 6.97
C ALA A 23 12.96 14.29 7.50
N VAL A 24 12.26 13.22 7.20
CA VAL A 24 12.61 11.84 7.56
C VAL A 24 13.17 11.02 6.38
N GLY A 25 13.51 11.68 5.27
CA GLY A 25 14.12 11.03 4.10
C GLY A 25 13.14 10.36 3.13
N GLU A 26 11.85 10.57 3.31
CA GLU A 26 10.82 10.03 2.42
C GLU A 26 10.49 10.97 1.26
N VAL A 27 9.97 10.41 0.18
CA VAL A 27 9.44 11.21 -0.93
C VAL A 27 8.35 12.15 -0.40
N PRO A 28 8.45 13.48 -0.62
CA PRO A 28 7.61 14.47 0.03
C PRO A 28 6.20 14.53 -0.55
N ILE A 29 5.40 13.58 -0.16
CA ILE A 29 3.96 13.53 -0.45
C ILE A 29 3.21 13.53 0.86
N GLY A 30 2.22 14.42 0.97
CA GLY A 30 1.37 14.55 2.13
C GLY A 30 -0.11 14.59 1.75
N ALA A 31 -0.94 14.09 2.65
CA ALA A 31 -2.38 14.08 2.47
C ALA A 31 -3.12 14.40 3.77
N VAL A 32 -4.26 15.08 3.63
CA VAL A 32 -5.21 15.28 4.73
C VAL A 32 -6.62 14.91 4.27
N VAL A 33 -7.41 14.35 5.17
CA VAL A 33 -8.82 14.07 4.96
C VAL A 33 -9.64 15.05 5.79
N VAL A 34 -10.56 15.72 5.14
CA VAL A 34 -11.39 16.79 5.74
C VAL A 34 -12.85 16.40 5.69
N ARG A 35 -13.55 16.64 6.79
CA ARG A 35 -14.99 16.50 6.92
C ARG A 35 -15.55 17.71 7.66
N ASP A 36 -16.63 18.28 7.16
CA ASP A 36 -17.33 19.44 7.79
C ASP A 36 -16.40 20.62 8.13
N GLY A 37 -15.35 20.83 7.30
CA GLY A 37 -14.36 21.90 7.50
C GLY A 37 -13.26 21.59 8.51
N GLU A 38 -13.21 20.38 9.06
CA GLU A 38 -12.20 19.92 10.02
C GLU A 38 -11.35 18.78 9.46
N ILE A 39 -10.06 18.75 9.80
CA ILE A 39 -9.15 17.66 9.44
C ILE A 39 -9.42 16.49 10.38
N VAL A 40 -9.90 15.38 9.84
CA VAL A 40 -10.18 14.14 10.59
C VAL A 40 -9.01 13.14 10.55
N ALA A 41 -8.13 13.25 9.56
CA ALA A 41 -6.90 12.47 9.47
C ALA A 41 -5.85 13.20 8.63
N ARG A 42 -4.58 12.91 8.90
CA ARG A 42 -3.43 13.38 8.13
C ARG A 42 -2.38 12.28 8.05
N ALA A 43 -1.64 12.23 6.97
CA ALA A 43 -0.53 11.33 6.79
C ALA A 43 0.43 11.85 5.72
N HIS A 44 1.63 11.30 5.73
CA HIS A 44 2.63 11.50 4.69
C HIS A 44 3.20 10.16 4.23
N ASN A 45 3.91 10.17 3.13
CA ASN A 45 4.55 8.98 2.60
C ASN A 45 5.56 8.39 3.60
N ARG A 46 5.53 7.06 3.76
CA ARG A 46 6.41 6.30 4.66
C ARG A 46 6.87 4.97 4.04
N ARG A 47 6.80 4.89 2.72
CA ARG A 47 7.03 3.63 1.99
C ARG A 47 8.38 3.00 2.29
N GLU A 48 9.44 3.80 2.29
CA GLU A 48 10.80 3.32 2.55
C GLU A 48 11.03 3.06 4.05
N LEU A 49 10.50 3.92 4.93
CA LEU A 49 10.65 3.75 6.39
C LEU A 49 9.93 2.51 6.90
N ASP A 50 8.70 2.29 6.45
CA ASP A 50 7.87 1.19 6.93
C ASP A 50 8.05 -0.09 6.10
N GLN A 51 8.84 -0.04 5.01
CA GLN A 51 9.00 -1.12 4.01
C GLN A 51 7.65 -1.69 3.55
N ASP A 52 6.67 -0.78 3.39
CA ASP A 52 5.31 -1.09 3.02
C ASP A 52 4.93 -0.37 1.71
N PRO A 53 4.69 -1.11 0.61
CA PRO A 53 4.31 -0.52 -0.67
C PRO A 53 2.96 0.21 -0.62
N SER A 54 2.13 -0.02 0.39
CA SER A 54 0.85 0.66 0.57
C SER A 54 0.95 1.94 1.41
N ALA A 55 2.09 2.21 2.06
CA ALA A 55 2.28 3.37 2.95
C ALA A 55 2.40 4.70 2.20
N HIS A 56 1.53 4.92 1.22
CA HIS A 56 1.32 6.21 0.57
C HIS A 56 0.53 7.17 1.46
N ALA A 57 0.78 8.46 1.33
CA ALA A 57 0.11 9.50 2.13
C ALA A 57 -1.41 9.38 2.10
N GLU A 58 -1.99 9.26 0.90
CA GLU A 58 -3.44 9.17 0.71
C GLU A 58 -4.01 7.88 1.29
N PHE A 59 -3.31 6.76 1.08
CA PHE A 59 -3.75 5.46 1.58
C PHE A 59 -3.82 5.47 3.10
N SER A 60 -2.75 5.90 3.75
CA SER A 60 -2.66 6.00 5.21
C SER A 60 -3.67 6.99 5.78
N ALA A 61 -3.85 8.17 5.16
CA ALA A 61 -4.82 9.17 5.59
C ALA A 61 -6.27 8.66 5.50
N LEU A 62 -6.63 7.97 4.41
CA LEU A 62 -7.96 7.39 4.22
C LEU A 62 -8.25 6.29 5.23
N CYS A 63 -7.30 5.38 5.47
CA CYS A 63 -7.44 4.34 6.49
C CYS A 63 -7.61 4.94 7.90
N ALA A 64 -6.79 5.94 8.25
CA ALA A 64 -6.89 6.64 9.53
C ALA A 64 -8.23 7.39 9.68
N ALA A 65 -8.72 8.03 8.62
CA ALA A 65 -10.04 8.69 8.62
C ALA A 65 -11.17 7.68 8.83
N ALA A 66 -11.14 6.54 8.15
CA ALA A 66 -12.13 5.48 8.30
C ALA A 66 -12.17 4.94 9.73
N GLN A 67 -11.00 4.73 10.34
CA GLN A 67 -10.87 4.30 11.73
C GLN A 67 -11.39 5.36 12.70
N SER A 68 -10.96 6.61 12.55
CA SER A 68 -11.39 7.73 13.40
C SER A 68 -12.91 7.95 13.38
N LEU A 69 -13.51 7.80 12.19
CA LEU A 69 -14.95 7.98 11.99
C LEU A 69 -15.76 6.71 12.29
N GLY A 70 -15.12 5.58 12.59
CA GLY A 70 -15.77 4.30 12.86
C GLY A 70 -16.57 3.74 11.67
N ARG A 71 -16.20 4.11 10.43
CA ARG A 71 -16.90 3.69 9.23
C ARG A 71 -15.99 3.73 8.01
N TRP A 72 -16.16 2.80 7.10
CA TRP A 72 -15.38 2.72 5.86
C TRP A 72 -15.85 3.66 4.75
N ARG A 73 -17.12 4.09 4.77
CA ARG A 73 -17.68 5.03 3.79
C ARG A 73 -17.33 6.46 4.16
N LEU A 74 -16.64 7.16 3.24
CA LEU A 74 -16.13 8.52 3.40
C LEU A 74 -16.79 9.50 2.42
N SER A 75 -18.09 9.30 2.13
CA SER A 75 -18.83 10.05 1.09
C SER A 75 -19.02 11.52 1.41
N ASP A 76 -18.89 11.92 2.66
CA ASP A 76 -18.93 13.31 3.15
C ASP A 76 -17.52 13.88 3.41
N CYS A 77 -16.47 13.14 3.00
CA CYS A 77 -15.08 13.57 3.18
C CYS A 77 -14.48 14.09 1.87
N THR A 78 -13.58 15.07 2.00
CA THR A 78 -12.69 15.54 0.93
C THR A 78 -11.25 15.15 1.27
N VAL A 79 -10.56 14.55 0.32
CA VAL A 79 -9.12 14.23 0.42
C VAL A 79 -8.34 15.33 -0.27
N TYR A 80 -7.34 15.88 0.40
CA TYR A 80 -6.35 16.80 -0.18
C TYR A 80 -5.00 16.10 -0.19
N VAL A 81 -4.32 16.11 -1.33
CA VAL A 81 -3.01 15.47 -1.52
C VAL A 81 -2.12 16.30 -2.42
N THR A 82 -0.84 16.36 -2.11
CA THR A 82 0.11 17.22 -2.81
C THR A 82 0.47 16.74 -4.22
N LEU A 83 0.32 15.44 -4.49
CA LEU A 83 0.58 14.82 -5.80
C LEU A 83 -0.67 14.05 -6.25
N GLU A 84 -0.90 14.01 -7.56
CA GLU A 84 -2.01 13.22 -8.14
C GLU A 84 -1.96 11.76 -7.69
N PRO A 85 -3.08 11.21 -7.17
CA PRO A 85 -3.15 9.84 -6.70
C PRO A 85 -2.84 8.81 -7.79
N CYS A 86 -2.04 7.80 -7.44
CA CYS A 86 -1.77 6.65 -8.29
C CYS A 86 -2.98 5.69 -8.35
N CYS A 87 -2.90 4.64 -9.20
CA CYS A 87 -3.99 3.66 -9.36
C CYS A 87 -4.42 3.00 -8.03
N MET A 88 -3.49 2.70 -7.13
CA MET A 88 -3.79 2.10 -5.83
C MET A 88 -4.63 3.07 -4.97
N CYS A 89 -4.19 4.32 -4.84
CA CYS A 89 -4.86 5.32 -4.02
C CYS A 89 -6.19 5.77 -4.61
N ALA A 90 -6.27 5.97 -5.93
CA ALA A 90 -7.51 6.26 -6.63
C ALA A 90 -8.53 5.11 -6.50
N GLY A 91 -8.07 3.86 -6.60
CA GLY A 91 -8.87 2.67 -6.36
C GLY A 91 -9.40 2.58 -4.93
N LEU A 92 -8.59 2.94 -3.93
CA LEU A 92 -9.02 3.03 -2.54
C LEU A 92 -10.09 4.12 -2.36
N MET A 93 -9.95 5.29 -3.01
CA MET A 93 -10.97 6.36 -2.97
C MET A 93 -12.31 5.89 -3.54
N VAL A 94 -12.30 5.12 -4.64
CA VAL A 94 -13.51 4.48 -5.18
C VAL A 94 -14.11 3.50 -4.16
N ASN A 95 -13.30 2.64 -3.56
CA ASN A 95 -13.75 1.66 -2.56
C ASN A 95 -14.31 2.33 -1.31
N ALA A 96 -13.64 3.35 -0.79
CA ALA A 96 -14.05 4.11 0.39
C ALA A 96 -15.22 5.06 0.12
N ARG A 97 -15.69 5.18 -1.13
CA ARG A 97 -16.78 6.10 -1.50
C ARG A 97 -16.47 7.55 -1.15
N VAL A 98 -15.26 8.00 -1.38
CA VAL A 98 -14.85 9.39 -1.11
C VAL A 98 -15.76 10.37 -1.86
N GLY A 99 -16.12 11.49 -1.23
CA GLY A 99 -16.97 12.52 -1.85
C GLY A 99 -16.22 13.40 -2.84
N ARG A 100 -14.97 13.77 -2.51
CA ARG A 100 -14.14 14.66 -3.34
C ARG A 100 -12.65 14.38 -3.12
N CYS A 101 -11.87 14.46 -4.21
CA CYS A 101 -10.41 14.52 -4.18
C CYS A 101 -9.92 15.85 -4.74
N VAL A 102 -8.98 16.48 -4.04
CA VAL A 102 -8.29 17.71 -4.44
C VAL A 102 -6.81 17.42 -4.47
N TYR A 103 -6.16 17.59 -5.62
CA TYR A 103 -4.72 17.37 -5.68
C TYR A 103 -3.95 18.57 -6.21
N GLY A 104 -2.68 18.66 -5.81
CA GLY A 104 -1.77 19.72 -6.21
C GLY A 104 -1.14 19.48 -7.57
N ALA A 105 0.01 18.82 -7.59
CA ALA A 105 0.78 18.55 -8.80
C ALA A 105 0.21 17.34 -9.56
N ALA A 106 0.17 17.41 -10.88
CA ALA A 106 -0.12 16.26 -11.74
C ALA A 106 1.07 15.29 -11.78
N ASP A 107 0.81 13.99 -11.90
CA ASP A 107 1.82 12.96 -12.04
C ASP A 107 1.69 12.23 -13.39
N ALA A 108 2.53 12.62 -14.34
CA ALA A 108 2.55 12.03 -15.69
C ALA A 108 3.03 10.55 -15.69
N LYS A 109 3.63 10.04 -14.60
CA LYS A 109 4.20 8.68 -14.53
C LYS A 109 3.26 7.67 -13.90
N ALA A 110 2.46 8.09 -12.91
CA ALA A 110 1.62 7.19 -12.14
C ALA A 110 0.22 7.74 -11.83
N GLY A 111 -0.08 8.98 -12.19
CA GLY A 111 -1.35 9.65 -11.88
C GLY A 111 -2.55 8.94 -12.51
N ALA A 112 -3.58 8.74 -11.72
CA ALA A 112 -4.75 7.95 -12.12
C ALA A 112 -6.09 8.72 -12.02
N LEU A 113 -6.02 10.05 -11.98
CA LEU A 113 -7.18 10.96 -11.97
C LEU A 113 -7.14 11.98 -13.12
N GLY A 114 -6.50 11.60 -14.25
CA GLY A 114 -6.49 12.40 -15.48
C GLY A 114 -5.15 12.52 -16.19
N SER A 115 -4.01 12.19 -15.54
CA SER A 115 -2.70 12.29 -16.18
C SER A 115 -2.34 11.06 -17.01
N LEU A 116 -2.07 9.90 -16.38
CA LEU A 116 -1.75 8.65 -17.10
C LEU A 116 -3.02 7.80 -17.28
N TYR A 117 -3.82 7.69 -16.25
CA TYR A 117 -5.11 7.03 -16.25
C TYR A 117 -6.20 7.98 -15.69
N ASP A 118 -7.45 7.66 -15.95
CA ASP A 118 -8.59 8.30 -15.29
C ASP A 118 -9.56 7.22 -14.79
N LEU A 119 -9.24 6.66 -13.63
CA LEU A 119 -10.09 5.65 -12.99
C LEU A 119 -11.46 6.24 -12.59
N ASN A 120 -11.52 7.52 -12.27
CA ASN A 120 -12.76 8.15 -11.85
C ASN A 120 -13.75 8.36 -13.02
N ALA A 121 -13.24 8.38 -14.27
CA ALA A 121 -14.10 8.48 -15.47
C ALA A 121 -14.69 7.13 -15.90
N ASP A 122 -14.14 5.99 -15.44
CA ASP A 122 -14.59 4.66 -15.87
C ASP A 122 -16.01 4.36 -15.38
N SER A 123 -16.93 4.25 -16.33
CA SER A 123 -18.37 4.03 -16.04
C SER A 123 -18.69 2.66 -15.46
N ARG A 124 -17.77 1.71 -15.55
CA ARG A 124 -17.92 0.36 -15.00
C ARG A 124 -17.68 0.32 -13.49
N LEU A 125 -16.98 1.31 -12.95
CA LEU A 125 -16.80 1.43 -11.51
C LEU A 125 -18.09 1.90 -10.85
N ASN A 126 -18.34 1.38 -9.68
CA ASN A 126 -19.60 1.56 -8.93
C ASN A 126 -19.62 2.83 -8.07
N HIS A 127 -18.61 3.67 -8.15
CA HIS A 127 -18.55 4.97 -7.48
C HIS A 127 -17.70 5.95 -8.28
N ARG A 128 -18.09 7.21 -8.23
CA ARG A 128 -17.38 8.35 -8.76
C ARG A 128 -17.39 9.48 -7.74
N PHE A 129 -16.35 10.27 -7.74
CA PHE A 129 -16.19 11.42 -6.84
C PHE A 129 -15.79 12.67 -7.61
N ASN A 130 -15.98 13.81 -7.01
CA ASN A 130 -15.54 15.06 -7.62
C ASN A 130 -14.02 15.21 -7.54
N VAL A 131 -13.39 15.64 -8.64
CA VAL A 131 -11.95 15.90 -8.70
C VAL A 131 -11.69 17.36 -8.94
N THR A 132 -10.76 17.95 -8.19
CA THR A 132 -10.23 19.30 -8.41
C THR A 132 -8.71 19.20 -8.47
N ALA A 133 -8.14 19.52 -9.63
CA ALA A 133 -6.71 19.46 -9.90
C ALA A 133 -6.05 20.82 -9.79
N GLY A 134 -4.75 20.86 -9.49
CA GLY A 134 -3.91 22.03 -9.66
C GLY A 134 -3.92 23.01 -8.51
N VAL A 135 -4.43 22.63 -7.35
CA VAL A 135 -4.44 23.52 -6.16
C VAL A 135 -3.03 23.65 -5.60
N LEU A 136 -2.46 24.85 -5.62
CA LEU A 136 -1.08 25.14 -5.24
C LEU A 136 -0.06 24.23 -5.98
N ALA A 137 -0.34 23.94 -7.25
CA ALA A 137 0.44 22.98 -8.05
C ALA A 137 1.92 23.31 -8.12
N ASP A 138 2.28 24.59 -8.20
CA ASP A 138 3.68 25.03 -8.27
C ASP A 138 4.41 24.82 -6.94
N GLU A 139 3.76 25.09 -5.82
CA GLU A 139 4.30 24.82 -4.49
C GLU A 139 4.50 23.31 -4.27
N CYS A 140 3.53 22.49 -4.69
CA CYS A 140 3.62 21.03 -4.60
C CYS A 140 4.78 20.49 -5.46
N ARG A 141 4.92 20.97 -6.71
CA ARG A 141 6.05 20.60 -7.58
C ARG A 141 7.39 21.04 -7.02
N ALA A 142 7.46 22.24 -6.42
CA ALA A 142 8.68 22.76 -5.86
C ALA A 142 9.19 21.90 -4.70
N VAL A 143 8.33 21.41 -3.83
CA VAL A 143 8.71 20.53 -2.72
C VAL A 143 9.27 19.21 -3.24
N LEU A 144 8.62 18.58 -4.22
CA LEU A 144 9.10 17.36 -4.88
C LEU A 144 10.44 17.56 -5.60
N SER A 145 10.53 18.60 -6.45
CA SER A 145 11.75 18.86 -7.23
C SER A 145 12.93 19.25 -6.35
N GLY A 146 12.70 19.99 -5.27
CA GLY A 146 13.72 20.33 -4.28
C GLY A 146 14.33 19.09 -3.62
N TYR A 147 13.50 18.15 -3.21
CA TYR A 147 13.92 16.88 -2.63
C TYR A 147 14.80 16.07 -3.60
N PHE A 148 14.35 15.83 -4.83
CA PHE A 148 15.11 15.08 -5.82
C PHE A 148 16.36 15.81 -6.32
N SER A 149 16.39 17.15 -6.29
CA SER A 149 17.58 17.93 -6.61
C SER A 149 18.63 17.84 -5.49
N GLY A 150 18.17 17.80 -4.24
CA GLY A 150 19.04 17.58 -3.07
C GLY A 150 19.74 16.22 -3.14
N LEU A 151 19.01 15.15 -3.47
CA LEU A 151 19.58 13.82 -3.65
C LEU A 151 20.63 13.76 -4.78
N ARG A 152 20.41 14.45 -5.90
CA ARG A 152 21.37 14.51 -7.02
C ARG A 152 22.58 15.40 -6.74
N GLY A 153 22.45 16.38 -5.86
CA GLY A 153 23.54 17.30 -5.50
C GLY A 153 24.56 16.72 -4.54
N THR A 154 24.21 15.65 -3.82
CA THR A 154 25.14 14.88 -2.96
C THR A 154 25.95 13.87 -3.77
N ASP A 155 25.55 13.53 -4.99
CA ASP A 155 26.18 12.56 -5.88
C ASP A 155 27.09 13.22 -6.94
N GLY A 156 27.77 14.31 -6.61
CA GLY A 156 28.78 14.95 -7.46
C GLY A 156 30.02 14.08 -7.72
N ALA A 157 29.94 12.76 -7.55
CA ALA A 157 30.93 11.78 -7.93
C ALA A 157 30.22 10.52 -8.49
N GLY A 158 30.06 10.49 -9.79
CA GLY A 158 29.84 9.23 -10.54
C GLY A 158 28.40 8.71 -10.52
N CYS A 159 27.79 8.62 -11.71
CA CYS A 159 26.67 7.72 -11.99
C CYS A 159 27.09 6.28 -11.67
N GLY A 160 26.79 5.82 -10.45
CA GLY A 160 27.07 4.46 -9.98
C GLY A 160 25.78 3.75 -9.66
N CYS A 161 25.21 3.05 -10.65
CA CYS A 161 24.28 1.94 -10.41
C CYS A 161 25.00 0.75 -9.69
N GLY A 162 25.95 1.03 -8.81
CA GLY A 162 26.72 0.05 -8.04
C GLY A 162 26.81 0.31 -6.55
N ALA A 163 26.30 1.44 -6.04
CA ALA A 163 26.43 1.78 -4.63
C ALA A 163 25.38 1.11 -3.71
N ASP A 164 24.30 0.61 -4.28
CA ASP A 164 23.25 -0.05 -3.49
C ASP A 164 23.62 -1.47 -3.03
N LEU A 165 24.64 -2.08 -3.67
CA LEU A 165 25.06 -3.45 -3.31
C LEU A 165 25.88 -3.48 -2.02
N GLU A 166 26.69 -2.45 -1.74
CA GLU A 166 27.52 -2.40 -0.52
C GLU A 166 26.71 -2.01 0.73
N ALA A 167 25.69 -1.18 0.59
CA ALA A 167 24.78 -0.87 1.71
C ALA A 167 23.93 -2.08 2.09
N HIS A 168 23.50 -2.90 1.10
CA HIS A 168 22.79 -4.14 1.37
C HIS A 168 23.70 -5.24 1.93
N THR A 169 25.00 -5.30 1.54
CA THR A 169 25.94 -6.25 2.11
C THR A 169 26.31 -5.92 3.54
N ALA A 170 26.51 -4.65 3.89
CA ALA A 170 26.76 -4.21 5.26
C ALA A 170 25.57 -4.51 6.18
N HIS A 171 24.33 -4.38 5.68
CA HIS A 171 23.13 -4.74 6.43
C HIS A 171 22.95 -6.25 6.55
N ALA A 172 23.30 -7.01 5.51
CA ALA A 172 23.29 -8.48 5.54
C ALA A 172 24.37 -9.06 6.47
N GLU A 173 25.56 -8.44 6.51
CA GLU A 173 26.62 -8.84 7.45
C GLU A 173 26.28 -8.48 8.90
N ALA A 174 25.58 -7.38 9.15
CA ALA A 174 25.05 -7.04 10.48
C ALA A 174 23.97 -8.04 10.96
N LEU A 175 23.22 -8.65 10.05
CA LEU A 175 22.24 -9.69 10.37
C LEU A 175 22.86 -11.10 10.52
N ALA A 176 24.00 -11.37 9.89
CA ALA A 176 24.71 -12.65 9.99
C ALA A 176 25.44 -12.85 11.35
N GLY A 177 25.59 -11.80 12.15
CA GLY A 177 26.18 -11.85 13.49
C GLY A 177 25.15 -11.94 14.64
N VAL A 178 23.87 -12.01 14.35
CA VAL A 178 22.83 -12.26 15.35
C VAL A 178 22.73 -13.77 15.53
N GLU A 179 23.50 -14.29 16.49
CA GLU A 179 23.22 -15.61 17.03
C GLU A 179 21.73 -15.65 17.44
N ASP A 180 21.11 -16.79 17.24
CA ASP A 180 19.72 -17.18 17.46
C ASP A 180 19.25 -16.87 18.91
N THR A 181 19.32 -15.60 19.30
CA THR A 181 18.68 -15.08 20.50
C THR A 181 17.21 -14.97 20.15
N ALA A 182 16.44 -15.91 20.71
CA ALA A 182 14.99 -15.99 20.68
C ALA A 182 14.38 -14.63 20.31
N VAL A 183 13.77 -14.55 19.12
CA VAL A 183 12.87 -13.46 18.76
C VAL A 183 11.87 -13.37 19.90
N GLY A 184 12.03 -12.38 20.76
CA GLY A 184 11.15 -12.18 21.92
C GLY A 184 9.72 -12.24 21.39
N ALA A 185 8.91 -13.11 22.02
CA ALA A 185 7.53 -13.30 21.62
C ALA A 185 6.89 -11.89 21.52
N VAL A 186 6.55 -11.48 20.30
CA VAL A 186 5.74 -10.28 20.09
C VAL A 186 4.41 -10.60 20.76
N ASP A 187 4.18 -9.97 21.90
CA ASP A 187 2.92 -10.09 22.63
C ASP A 187 1.83 -9.37 21.80
N PHE A 188 1.24 -10.11 20.89
CA PHE A 188 -0.01 -9.72 20.24
C PHE A 188 -1.09 -9.82 21.31
N GLY A 189 -1.23 -8.72 22.11
CA GLY A 189 -2.10 -8.64 23.26
C GLY A 189 -3.39 -9.48 23.16
N ALA A 190 -3.95 -9.89 24.25
CA ALA A 190 -4.98 -10.92 24.54
C ALA A 190 -6.16 -11.15 23.56
N ALA A 191 -6.15 -10.55 22.37
CA ALA A 191 -7.17 -10.70 21.32
C ALA A 191 -6.84 -11.79 20.27
N CYS A 192 -5.59 -12.22 20.13
CA CYS A 192 -5.23 -13.25 19.16
C CYS A 192 -5.25 -14.64 19.82
N ARG A 193 -6.41 -15.29 19.81
CA ARG A 193 -6.52 -16.69 20.23
C ARG A 193 -5.67 -17.53 19.28
N ARG A 194 -4.73 -18.32 19.81
CA ARG A 194 -3.95 -19.29 19.03
C ARG A 194 -4.91 -20.20 18.26
N PRO A 195 -4.82 -20.29 16.93
CA PRO A 195 -5.71 -21.15 16.17
C PRO A 195 -5.44 -22.60 16.51
N ARG A 196 -6.47 -23.38 16.80
CA ARG A 196 -6.35 -24.83 17.01
C ARG A 196 -6.27 -25.57 15.69
N ARG A 197 -6.89 -25.02 14.65
CA ARG A 197 -6.90 -25.57 13.29
C ARG A 197 -6.67 -24.43 12.30
N VAL A 198 -5.79 -24.67 11.33
CA VAL A 198 -5.53 -23.78 10.21
C VAL A 198 -5.78 -24.58 8.93
N GLN A 199 -6.69 -24.14 8.10
CA GLN A 199 -6.92 -24.73 6.79
C GLN A 199 -6.30 -23.84 5.73
N LEU A 200 -5.42 -24.40 4.91
CA LEU A 200 -4.81 -23.71 3.78
C LEU A 200 -5.59 -24.07 2.53
N ALA A 201 -5.89 -23.08 1.70
CA ALA A 201 -6.59 -23.22 0.44
C ALA A 201 -5.91 -22.25 -0.53
N ILE A 202 -4.85 -22.71 -1.20
CA ILE A 202 -3.98 -21.87 -2.03
C ILE A 202 -4.05 -22.37 -3.46
N ASP A 203 -4.31 -21.50 -4.41
CA ASP A 203 -4.26 -21.80 -5.83
C ASP A 203 -2.82 -21.79 -6.35
N SER A 204 -2.59 -22.35 -7.53
CA SER A 204 -1.28 -22.40 -8.16
C SER A 204 -0.82 -21.02 -8.65
N PHE A 205 0.47 -20.74 -8.52
CA PHE A 205 1.09 -19.55 -9.10
C PHE A 205 1.52 -19.84 -10.53
N LYS A 206 0.79 -19.32 -11.50
CA LYS A 206 0.96 -19.61 -12.93
C LYS A 206 2.44 -19.55 -13.37
N GLY A 207 2.98 -20.71 -13.73
CA GLY A 207 4.33 -20.84 -14.29
C GLY A 207 5.49 -20.87 -13.28
N SER A 208 5.24 -20.88 -11.94
CA SER A 208 6.32 -20.84 -10.95
C SER A 208 6.21 -21.87 -9.83
N VAL A 209 5.10 -21.91 -9.10
CA VAL A 209 4.93 -22.74 -7.90
C VAL A 209 3.58 -23.45 -7.96
N SER A 210 3.55 -24.76 -7.73
CA SER A 210 2.31 -25.51 -7.63
C SER A 210 1.56 -25.19 -6.34
N SER A 211 0.25 -25.38 -6.32
CA SER A 211 -0.61 -25.25 -5.15
C SER A 211 -0.04 -26.02 -3.94
N ALA A 212 0.36 -27.27 -4.14
CA ALA A 212 0.93 -28.10 -3.07
C ALA A 212 2.26 -27.54 -2.50
N GLN A 213 3.13 -27.00 -3.34
CA GLN A 213 4.39 -26.40 -2.89
C GLN A 213 4.13 -25.09 -2.11
N ALA A 214 3.18 -24.29 -2.54
CA ALA A 214 2.79 -23.06 -1.84
C ALA A 214 2.16 -23.40 -0.49
N GLU A 215 1.26 -24.38 -0.43
CA GLU A 215 0.62 -24.85 0.80
C GLU A 215 1.65 -25.39 1.82
N GLU A 216 2.62 -26.19 1.37
CA GLU A 216 3.68 -26.71 2.28
C GLU A 216 4.55 -25.60 2.84
N ALA A 217 4.94 -24.59 2.03
CA ALA A 217 5.72 -23.45 2.50
C ALA A 217 4.95 -22.64 3.55
N VAL A 218 3.65 -22.40 3.33
CA VAL A 218 2.80 -21.70 4.30
C VAL A 218 2.57 -22.55 5.54
N ALA A 219 2.37 -23.86 5.40
CA ALA A 219 2.20 -24.78 6.52
C ALA A 219 3.43 -24.78 7.44
N GLU A 220 4.63 -24.75 6.86
CA GLU A 220 5.87 -24.65 7.63
C GLU A 220 5.93 -23.33 8.41
N GLY A 221 5.60 -22.20 7.78
CA GLY A 221 5.52 -20.90 8.44
C GLY A 221 4.53 -20.89 9.61
N VAL A 222 3.34 -21.49 9.43
CA VAL A 222 2.33 -21.61 10.48
C VAL A 222 2.85 -22.45 11.65
N ARG A 223 3.49 -23.59 11.39
CA ARG A 223 4.05 -24.48 12.44
C ARG A 223 5.18 -23.81 13.23
N ARG A 224 5.95 -22.91 12.62
CA ARG A 224 6.98 -22.13 13.32
C ARG A 224 6.38 -21.18 14.36
N VAL A 225 5.25 -20.55 14.04
CA VAL A 225 4.58 -19.59 14.92
C VAL A 225 3.67 -20.27 15.92
N TRP A 226 2.95 -21.31 15.50
CA TRP A 226 2.01 -22.10 16.29
C TRP A 226 2.29 -23.60 16.18
N PRO A 227 3.26 -24.13 16.94
CA PRO A 227 3.68 -25.53 16.84
C PRO A 227 2.56 -26.55 17.06
N ASP A 228 1.58 -26.21 17.90
CA ASP A 228 0.46 -27.07 18.26
C ASP A 228 -0.76 -26.96 17.32
N ALA A 229 -0.69 -26.11 16.28
CA ALA A 229 -1.78 -25.95 15.34
C ALA A 229 -1.89 -27.13 14.39
N GLN A 230 -3.10 -27.68 14.25
CA GLN A 230 -3.40 -28.64 13.19
C GLN A 230 -3.54 -27.92 11.87
N VAL A 231 -2.59 -28.12 10.96
CA VAL A 231 -2.60 -27.53 9.61
C VAL A 231 -3.06 -28.58 8.62
N SER A 232 -4.11 -28.26 7.87
CA SER A 232 -4.64 -29.06 6.77
C SER A 232 -4.60 -28.25 5.47
N ALA A 233 -4.18 -28.88 4.37
CA ALA A 233 -4.18 -28.31 3.05
C ALA A 233 -5.41 -28.77 2.26
N LEU A 234 -6.01 -27.85 1.51
CA LEU A 234 -7.08 -28.12 0.56
C LEU A 234 -6.66 -27.52 -0.79
N PRO A 235 -6.05 -28.33 -1.68
CA PRO A 235 -5.59 -27.82 -2.96
C PRO A 235 -6.78 -27.28 -3.76
N LEU A 236 -6.64 -26.04 -4.23
CA LEU A 236 -7.62 -25.39 -5.11
C LEU A 236 -7.11 -25.49 -6.54
N ALA A 237 -8.07 -25.57 -7.46
CA ALA A 237 -7.82 -25.48 -8.89
C ALA A 237 -8.97 -24.71 -9.55
N ASP A 238 -8.60 -23.79 -10.44
CA ASP A 238 -9.54 -22.92 -11.16
C ASP A 238 -10.07 -23.50 -12.49
N GLY A 239 -9.90 -24.82 -12.71
CA GLY A 239 -10.24 -25.50 -13.95
C GLY A 239 -9.11 -25.57 -14.97
N GLY A 240 -7.89 -25.10 -14.61
CA GLY A 240 -6.69 -25.21 -15.42
C GLY A 240 -5.80 -26.42 -15.08
N GLU A 241 -4.48 -26.28 -15.31
CA GLU A 241 -3.50 -27.26 -14.91
C GLU A 241 -3.54 -27.50 -13.39
N GLY A 242 -3.60 -28.77 -12.97
CA GLY A 242 -3.69 -29.17 -11.56
C GLY A 242 -5.07 -29.50 -11.05
N THR A 243 -6.15 -29.25 -11.83
CA THR A 243 -7.53 -29.62 -11.43
C THR A 243 -7.67 -31.10 -11.15
N LEU A 244 -7.08 -31.96 -11.98
CA LEU A 244 -7.11 -33.40 -11.81
C LEU A 244 -6.39 -33.86 -10.54
N ASP A 245 -5.25 -33.23 -10.22
CA ASP A 245 -4.47 -33.53 -9.01
C ASP A 245 -5.23 -33.10 -7.76
N ALA A 246 -5.91 -31.95 -7.81
CA ALA A 246 -6.75 -31.44 -6.71
C ALA A 246 -7.95 -32.37 -6.45
N VAL A 247 -8.62 -32.84 -7.49
CA VAL A 247 -9.74 -33.79 -7.37
C VAL A 247 -9.24 -35.14 -6.80
N ALA A 248 -8.11 -35.64 -7.25
CA ALA A 248 -7.51 -36.88 -6.74
C ALA A 248 -7.12 -36.76 -5.27
N ALA A 249 -6.52 -35.62 -4.85
CA ALA A 249 -6.14 -35.35 -3.47
C ALA A 249 -7.36 -35.27 -2.53
N CYS A 250 -8.52 -34.83 -3.03
CA CYS A 250 -9.78 -34.83 -2.27
C CYS A 250 -10.53 -36.19 -2.28
N GLY A 251 -9.91 -37.25 -2.83
CA GLY A 251 -10.52 -38.58 -2.90
C GLY A 251 -11.56 -38.75 -4.02
N GLY A 252 -11.55 -37.86 -5.00
CA GLY A 252 -12.39 -37.95 -6.19
C GLY A 252 -11.84 -38.93 -7.20
N GLU A 253 -12.73 -39.60 -7.94
CA GLU A 253 -12.37 -40.51 -9.02
C GLU A 253 -12.31 -39.74 -10.35
N VAL A 254 -11.14 -39.81 -11.02
CA VAL A 254 -10.96 -39.17 -12.33
C VAL A 254 -11.34 -40.18 -13.41
N VAL A 255 -12.44 -39.96 -14.07
CA VAL A 255 -12.87 -40.78 -15.22
C VAL A 255 -12.50 -40.04 -16.51
N ALA A 256 -11.63 -40.66 -17.31
CA ALA A 256 -11.31 -40.14 -18.63
C ALA A 256 -12.51 -40.37 -19.57
N CYS A 257 -13.00 -39.28 -20.18
CA CYS A 257 -13.98 -39.30 -21.24
C CYS A 257 -13.32 -39.32 -22.61
#